data_73eea12a67161c0a8b0e4bb93791c3a9
#
_entry.id   73eea12a67161c0a8b0e4bb93791c3a9
#
_cell.length_a   1.000
_cell.length_b   1.000
_cell.length_c   1.000
_cell.angle_alpha   90.00
_cell.angle_beta   90.00
_cell.angle_gamma   90.00
#
_symmetry.space_group_name_H-M   'P 1'
#
loop_
_entity.id
_entity.type
_entity.pdbx_description
1 polymer ?
#
loop_
_entity_poly.entity_id
_entity_poly.type
_entity_poly.pdbx_seq_one_letter_code
_entity_poly.pdbx_strand_id
1 'polypeptide(L)'
;MINWDNLEQATVNVYPYKHIFVDNLIDADYCEMVHAQLTPGFYDNQQPNMGGWPLLHADIPMASNLISMMSHWEGWNNILNSIGALHKQNNSSAFGYQANAHNINFGPHNDDQAVTGCAAKILIYITPNTPGTKVYSGPYEQGVDNEVSEGSGAVGSAFIFPCTPHSYHGTDFSSLTQDSKRIIIAGQWNG
;
A
#
# COMPACT_ATOMS: atom_id res chain seq x y z
N MET A 1 17.14 1.30 4.50
CA MET A 1 16.57 2.43 5.27
C MET A 1 15.55 3.17 4.39
N ILE A 2 14.78 4.18 4.90
CA ILE A 2 13.81 4.89 4.08
C ILE A 2 14.51 5.96 3.25
N ASN A 3 14.15 6.03 1.97
CA ASN A 3 14.71 6.97 0.99
C ASN A 3 13.67 8.07 0.68
N TRP A 4 13.60 9.05 1.56
CA TRP A 4 12.63 10.14 1.46
C TRP A 4 12.82 10.98 0.21
N ASP A 5 14.06 11.13 -0.27
CA ASP A 5 14.37 11.89 -1.49
C ASP A 5 13.68 11.27 -2.72
N ASN A 6 13.62 9.93 -2.80
CA ASN A 6 12.89 9.27 -3.88
C ASN A 6 11.39 9.59 -3.84
N LEU A 7 10.82 9.70 -2.66
CA LEU A 7 9.41 10.06 -2.49
C LEU A 7 9.15 11.54 -2.85
N GLU A 8 10.01 12.45 -2.38
CA GLU A 8 9.87 13.89 -2.66
C GLU A 8 10.05 14.22 -4.15
N GLN A 9 10.86 13.46 -4.86
CA GLN A 9 11.14 13.63 -6.29
C GLN A 9 10.21 12.78 -7.19
N ALA A 10 9.34 11.96 -6.62
CA ALA A 10 8.49 11.07 -7.37
C ALA A 10 7.48 11.84 -8.25
N THR A 11 7.28 11.34 -9.46
CA THR A 11 6.33 11.94 -10.39
C THR A 11 4.90 11.67 -9.97
N VAL A 12 4.08 12.73 -9.91
CA VAL A 12 2.64 12.60 -9.76
C VAL A 12 2.03 12.26 -11.11
N ASN A 13 1.51 11.05 -11.25
CA ASN A 13 0.68 10.67 -12.39
C ASN A 13 -0.69 11.33 -12.25
N VAL A 14 -1.25 11.87 -13.33
CA VAL A 14 -2.50 12.63 -13.29
C VAL A 14 -3.70 11.88 -13.88
N TYR A 15 -3.47 10.79 -14.58
CA TYR A 15 -4.51 9.99 -15.23
C TYR A 15 -4.47 8.54 -14.72
N PRO A 16 -5.62 7.93 -14.45
CA PRO A 16 -6.99 8.44 -14.50
C PRO A 16 -7.35 9.32 -13.31
N TYR A 17 -6.56 9.30 -12.26
CA TYR A 17 -6.60 10.16 -11.09
C TYR A 17 -5.16 10.40 -10.61
N LYS A 18 -4.96 11.41 -9.76
CA LYS A 18 -3.61 11.69 -9.25
C LYS A 18 -3.13 10.57 -8.34
N HIS A 19 -1.98 10.01 -8.64
CA HIS A 19 -1.32 8.98 -7.85
C HIS A 19 0.19 9.00 -8.04
N ILE A 20 0.90 8.31 -7.17
CA ILE A 20 2.36 8.20 -7.21
C ILE A 20 2.77 6.74 -7.11
N PHE A 21 3.66 6.30 -8.01
CA PHE A 21 4.47 5.11 -7.82
C PHE A 21 5.88 5.54 -7.44
N VAL A 22 6.44 4.91 -6.41
CA VAL A 22 7.81 5.18 -5.94
C VAL A 22 8.59 3.89 -5.93
N ASP A 23 9.67 3.82 -6.69
CA ASP A 23 10.61 2.72 -6.60
C ASP A 23 11.65 2.99 -5.50
N ASN A 24 12.07 1.94 -4.81
CA ASN A 24 13.09 2.01 -3.75
C ASN A 24 12.78 3.07 -2.66
N LEU A 25 11.53 3.19 -2.22
CA LEU A 25 11.19 4.03 -1.07
C LEU A 25 11.84 3.49 0.20
N ILE A 26 11.88 2.17 0.35
CA ILE A 26 12.60 1.50 1.43
C ILE A 26 13.66 0.59 0.82
N ASP A 27 14.82 0.57 1.41
CA ASP A 27 15.91 -0.32 1.04
C ASP A 27 15.45 -1.78 1.04
N ALA A 28 15.70 -2.49 -0.06
CA ALA A 28 15.19 -3.85 -0.26
C ALA A 28 15.73 -4.83 0.79
N ASP A 29 17.03 -4.75 1.12
CA ASP A 29 17.63 -5.63 2.13
C ASP A 29 16.99 -5.41 3.50
N TYR A 30 16.65 -4.14 3.82
CA TYR A 30 15.95 -3.81 5.06
C TYR A 30 14.52 -4.40 5.07
N CYS A 31 13.80 -4.30 3.96
CA CYS A 31 12.48 -4.90 3.81
C CYS A 31 12.53 -6.42 3.96
N GLU A 32 13.51 -7.08 3.36
CA GLU A 32 13.69 -8.53 3.47
C GLU A 32 13.97 -8.98 4.90
N MET A 33 14.81 -8.24 5.63
CA MET A 33 15.03 -8.51 7.06
C MET A 33 13.75 -8.36 7.89
N VAL A 34 12.96 -7.33 7.63
CA VAL A 34 11.65 -7.13 8.30
C VAL A 34 10.68 -8.23 7.93
N HIS A 35 10.59 -8.58 6.64
CA HIS A 35 9.74 -9.66 6.14
C HIS A 35 10.06 -11.01 6.82
N ALA A 36 11.34 -11.37 6.90
CA ALA A 36 11.77 -12.61 7.54
C ALA A 36 11.36 -12.69 9.01
N GLN A 37 11.31 -11.56 9.72
CA GLN A 37 10.87 -11.50 11.12
C GLN A 37 9.34 -11.54 11.28
N LEU A 38 8.59 -10.99 10.32
CA LEU A 38 7.12 -10.97 10.36
C LEU A 38 6.50 -12.29 9.92
N THR A 39 7.14 -13.01 9.00
CA THR A 39 6.58 -14.22 8.38
C THR A 39 6.16 -15.31 9.38
N PRO A 40 6.94 -15.64 10.42
CA PRO A 40 6.52 -16.63 11.41
C PRO A 40 5.20 -16.26 12.10
N GLY A 41 5.06 -15.01 12.56
CA GLY A 41 3.84 -14.55 13.22
C GLY A 41 2.61 -14.51 12.31
N PHE A 42 2.83 -14.37 11.00
CA PHE A 42 1.75 -14.39 10.03
C PHE A 42 1.06 -15.76 9.93
N TYR A 43 1.83 -16.84 9.95
CA TYR A 43 1.28 -18.19 9.80
C TYR A 43 0.46 -18.64 11.02
N ASP A 44 0.75 -18.08 12.20
CA ASP A 44 0.09 -18.45 13.45
C ASP A 44 -1.28 -17.77 13.62
N ASN A 45 -1.54 -16.67 12.91
CA ASN A 45 -2.74 -15.84 13.05
C ASN A 45 -3.71 -15.96 11.85
N GLN A 46 -3.96 -17.16 11.36
CA GLN A 46 -4.86 -17.38 10.22
C GLN A 46 -6.33 -17.05 10.56
N GLN A 47 -6.75 -15.86 10.23
CA GLN A 47 -8.17 -15.50 10.16
C GLN A 47 -8.61 -15.48 8.68
N PRO A 48 -9.64 -16.25 8.29
CA PRO A 48 -9.87 -16.58 6.88
C PRO A 48 -10.64 -15.55 6.05
N ASN A 49 -10.98 -14.36 6.52
CA ASN A 49 -12.12 -13.69 5.90
C ASN A 49 -11.99 -12.21 5.53
N MET A 50 -10.85 -11.66 5.27
CA MET A 50 -10.80 -10.31 4.65
C MET A 50 -9.43 -10.05 4.06
N GLY A 51 -9.37 -9.41 2.93
CA GLY A 51 -8.22 -9.20 2.07
C GLY A 51 -6.93 -8.63 2.67
N GLY A 52 -6.87 -8.48 3.95
CA GLY A 52 -5.67 -8.13 4.69
C GLY A 52 -6.00 -8.00 6.17
N TRP A 53 -5.14 -8.47 7.02
CA TRP A 53 -5.27 -8.33 8.46
C TRP A 53 -3.98 -7.78 9.07
N PRO A 54 -4.11 -6.97 10.13
CA PRO A 54 -2.94 -6.40 10.77
C PRO A 54 -2.07 -7.50 11.38
N LEU A 55 -0.78 -7.41 11.15
CA LEU A 55 0.22 -8.24 11.82
C LEU A 55 0.66 -7.56 13.11
N LEU A 56 0.78 -8.36 14.16
CA LEU A 56 1.35 -7.88 15.41
C LEU A 56 2.87 -7.70 15.21
N HIS A 57 3.33 -6.46 15.31
CA HIS A 57 4.74 -6.10 15.11
C HIS A 57 5.37 -5.44 16.33
N ALA A 58 4.62 -5.27 17.41
CA ALA A 58 5.08 -4.57 18.62
C ALA A 58 6.33 -5.23 19.24
N ASP A 59 6.43 -6.55 19.15
CA ASP A 59 7.55 -7.33 19.69
C ASP A 59 8.72 -7.51 18.69
N ILE A 60 8.62 -6.89 17.51
CA ILE A 60 9.65 -6.92 16.46
C ILE A 60 10.25 -5.52 16.31
N PRO A 61 11.41 -5.24 16.93
CA PRO A 61 11.95 -3.86 17.00
C PRO A 61 12.15 -3.21 15.63
N MET A 62 12.65 -3.96 14.64
CA MET A 62 12.86 -3.42 13.29
C MET A 62 11.54 -3.03 12.62
N ALA A 63 10.52 -3.88 12.74
CA ALA A 63 9.19 -3.63 12.18
C ALA A 63 8.54 -2.42 12.85
N SER A 64 8.62 -2.32 14.18
CA SER A 64 8.08 -1.19 14.94
C SER A 64 8.79 0.12 14.62
N ASN A 65 10.12 0.09 14.47
CA ASN A 65 10.90 1.27 14.09
C ASN A 65 10.53 1.78 12.69
N LEU A 66 10.34 0.87 11.73
CA LEU A 66 9.94 1.25 10.37
C LEU A 66 8.57 1.96 10.37
N ILE A 67 7.59 1.39 11.06
CA ILE A 67 6.27 2.02 11.22
C ILE A 67 6.38 3.37 11.90
N SER A 68 7.20 3.49 12.95
CA SER A 68 7.42 4.77 13.65
C SER A 68 8.02 5.83 12.72
N MET A 69 9.05 5.49 11.96
CA MET A 69 9.65 6.43 11.00
C MET A 69 8.65 6.88 9.93
N MET A 70 7.85 5.94 9.39
CA MET A 70 6.81 6.26 8.42
C MET A 70 5.74 7.19 9.01
N SER A 71 5.29 6.92 10.23
CA SER A 71 4.21 7.66 10.87
C SER A 71 4.59 9.10 11.23
N HIS A 72 5.86 9.38 11.51
CA HIS A 72 6.31 10.67 12.02
C HIS A 72 7.04 11.54 10.98
N TRP A 73 7.08 11.12 9.71
CA TRP A 73 7.72 11.95 8.70
C TRP A 73 6.90 13.22 8.38
N GLU A 74 7.54 14.37 8.47
CA GLU A 74 6.89 15.67 8.30
C GLU A 74 6.52 16.00 6.85
N GLY A 75 7.15 15.34 5.87
CA GLY A 75 6.91 15.55 4.44
C GLY A 75 5.55 15.07 3.93
N TRP A 76 4.80 14.26 4.70
CA TRP A 76 3.53 13.69 4.25
C TRP A 76 2.53 14.72 3.74
N ASN A 77 2.43 15.88 4.39
CA ASN A 77 1.49 16.92 3.96
C ASN A 77 1.75 17.40 2.53
N ASN A 78 3.01 17.51 2.13
CA ASN A 78 3.37 17.91 0.75
C ASN A 78 2.95 16.83 -0.25
N ILE A 79 3.21 15.57 0.06
CA ILE A 79 2.83 14.43 -0.78
C ILE A 79 1.32 14.34 -0.93
N LEU A 80 0.57 14.41 0.16
CA LEU A 80 -0.89 14.34 0.16
C LEU A 80 -1.52 15.48 -0.62
N ASN A 81 -1.00 16.70 -0.47
CA ASN A 81 -1.44 17.85 -1.25
C ASN A 81 -1.16 17.67 -2.76
N SER A 82 -0.02 17.10 -3.13
CA SER A 82 0.34 16.88 -4.52
C SER A 82 -0.63 15.96 -5.26
N ILE A 83 -1.15 14.94 -4.59
CA ILE A 83 -2.18 14.03 -5.12
C ILE A 83 -3.61 14.54 -4.94
N GLY A 84 -3.80 15.69 -4.28
CA GLY A 84 -5.12 16.29 -4.06
C GLY A 84 -5.95 15.59 -2.99
N ALA A 85 -5.31 14.92 -2.03
CA ALA A 85 -6.02 14.29 -0.91
C ALA A 85 -6.59 15.35 0.03
N LEU A 86 -7.88 15.23 0.33
CA LEU A 86 -8.59 16.12 1.27
C LEU A 86 -8.41 15.62 2.70
N HIS A 87 -7.23 15.83 3.25
CA HIS A 87 -6.92 15.47 4.64
C HIS A 87 -7.06 16.68 5.57
N LYS A 88 -7.42 16.42 6.82
CA LYS A 88 -7.40 17.47 7.84
C LYS A 88 -5.97 17.69 8.33
N GLN A 89 -5.54 18.92 8.49
CA GLN A 89 -4.27 19.23 9.14
C GLN A 89 -4.29 18.66 10.57
N ASN A 90 -3.19 18.03 10.98
CA ASN A 90 -3.02 17.31 12.25
C ASN A 90 -3.76 15.98 12.38
N ASN A 91 -4.03 15.32 11.27
CA ASN A 91 -4.68 14.03 11.31
C ASN A 91 -3.74 12.90 11.71
N SER A 92 -4.29 12.02 12.54
CA SER A 92 -3.69 10.73 12.84
C SER A 92 -3.53 9.93 11.56
N SER A 93 -2.30 9.71 11.16
CA SER A 93 -1.99 8.64 10.23
C SER A 93 -1.93 7.32 10.99
N ALA A 94 -2.49 6.27 10.41
CA ALA A 94 -2.35 4.92 10.90
C ALA A 94 -1.48 4.14 9.92
N PHE A 95 -0.37 3.60 10.40
CA PHE A 95 0.49 2.69 9.64
C PHE A 95 0.54 1.33 10.30
N GLY A 96 0.55 0.27 9.51
CA GLY A 96 0.63 -1.09 10.02
C GLY A 96 0.99 -2.09 8.92
N TYR A 97 1.43 -3.27 9.34
CA TYR A 97 1.64 -4.38 8.43
C TYR A 97 0.34 -5.09 8.15
N GLN A 98 0.11 -5.38 6.90
CA GLN A 98 -1.02 -6.18 6.43
C GLN A 98 -0.50 -7.35 5.60
N ALA A 99 -1.17 -8.49 5.75
CA ALA A 99 -0.92 -9.64 4.92
C ALA A 99 -2.15 -9.96 4.07
N ASN A 100 -1.91 -10.21 2.80
CA ASN A 100 -2.94 -10.63 1.85
C ASN A 100 -2.72 -12.12 1.52
N ALA A 101 -3.77 -12.93 1.64
CA ALA A 101 -3.72 -14.33 1.27
C ALA A 101 -3.75 -14.48 -0.26
N HIS A 102 -3.20 -15.62 -0.75
CA HIS A 102 -3.37 -16.05 -2.12
C HIS A 102 -4.86 -16.27 -2.45
N ASN A 103 -5.20 -16.33 -3.73
CA ASN A 103 -6.57 -16.54 -4.25
C ASN A 103 -7.60 -15.44 -3.92
N ILE A 104 -7.18 -14.32 -3.38
CA ILE A 104 -8.05 -13.16 -3.26
C ILE A 104 -7.69 -12.24 -4.42
N ASN A 105 -8.59 -12.14 -5.39
CA ASN A 105 -8.47 -11.14 -6.44
C ASN A 105 -9.17 -9.87 -5.97
N PHE A 106 -8.39 -8.86 -5.65
CA PHE A 106 -8.90 -7.51 -5.46
C PHE A 106 -9.04 -6.86 -6.84
N GLY A 107 -10.13 -7.18 -7.53
CA GLY A 107 -10.50 -6.49 -8.75
C GLY A 107 -10.63 -4.99 -8.55
N PRO A 108 -10.93 -4.25 -9.62
CA PRO A 108 -11.07 -2.80 -9.56
C PRO A 108 -12.09 -2.37 -8.50
N HIS A 109 -11.60 -1.68 -7.47
CA HIS A 109 -12.42 -1.10 -6.40
C HIS A 109 -11.87 0.29 -6.06
N ASN A 110 -12.65 1.07 -5.35
CA ASN A 110 -12.20 2.33 -4.76
C ASN A 110 -12.34 2.28 -3.23
N ASP A 111 -11.56 3.11 -2.58
CA ASP A 111 -11.61 3.30 -1.13
C ASP A 111 -12.24 4.66 -0.82
N ASP A 112 -13.44 4.92 -1.37
CA ASP A 112 -14.09 6.22 -1.27
C ASP A 112 -14.12 6.77 0.16
N GLN A 113 -13.62 7.99 0.32
CA GLN A 113 -13.57 8.70 1.60
C GLN A 113 -14.94 8.80 2.27
N ALA A 114 -16.01 8.99 1.52
CA ALA A 114 -17.36 9.06 2.04
C ALA A 114 -17.80 7.78 2.76
N VAL A 115 -17.20 6.64 2.39
CA VAL A 115 -17.50 5.33 2.96
C VAL A 115 -16.48 4.96 4.04
N THR A 116 -15.19 5.21 3.78
CA THR A 116 -14.09 4.72 4.62
C THR A 116 -13.63 5.74 5.67
N GLY A 117 -13.94 7.03 5.47
CA GLY A 117 -13.36 8.13 6.26
C GLY A 117 -11.86 8.40 5.95
N CYS A 118 -11.30 7.68 4.99
CA CYS A 118 -9.90 7.76 4.61
C CYS A 118 -9.70 8.80 3.52
N ALA A 119 -8.76 9.72 3.68
CA ALA A 119 -8.43 10.73 2.66
C ALA A 119 -7.42 10.22 1.63
N ALA A 120 -6.45 9.42 2.06
CA ALA A 120 -5.42 8.83 1.21
C ALA A 120 -4.85 7.55 1.83
N LYS A 121 -4.26 6.72 0.98
CA LYS A 121 -3.53 5.51 1.38
C LYS A 121 -2.16 5.43 0.72
N ILE A 122 -1.28 4.71 1.39
CA ILE A 122 -0.01 4.22 0.85
C ILE A 122 0.07 2.71 1.05
N LEU A 123 0.54 2.01 0.04
CA LEU A 123 0.85 0.58 0.08
C LEU A 123 2.33 0.42 -0.24
N ILE A 124 3.12 -0.17 0.67
CA ILE A 124 4.55 -0.42 0.48
C ILE A 124 4.77 -1.92 0.47
N TYR A 125 5.45 -2.42 -0.55
CA TYR A 125 5.62 -3.85 -0.79
C TYR A 125 6.84 -4.38 -0.02
N ILE A 126 6.59 -5.38 0.86
CA ILE A 126 7.63 -5.99 1.72
C ILE A 126 8.01 -7.38 1.21
N THR A 127 7.04 -8.12 0.67
CA THR A 127 7.28 -9.49 0.16
C THR A 127 7.91 -9.45 -1.22
N PRO A 128 9.01 -10.18 -1.45
CA PRO A 128 9.60 -10.28 -2.79
C PRO A 128 8.68 -11.02 -3.78
N ASN A 129 8.84 -10.71 -5.06
CA ASN A 129 8.16 -11.37 -6.18
C ASN A 129 6.62 -11.38 -6.07
N THR A 130 6.04 -10.29 -5.60
CA THR A 130 4.59 -10.12 -5.54
C THR A 130 4.11 -9.13 -6.61
N PRO A 131 2.87 -9.27 -7.09
CA PRO A 131 2.31 -8.33 -8.04
C PRO A 131 2.18 -6.94 -7.43
N GLY A 132 2.34 -5.93 -8.25
CA GLY A 132 2.06 -4.54 -7.90
C GLY A 132 0.57 -4.25 -7.78
N THR A 133 0.24 -3.02 -7.50
CA THR A 133 -1.14 -2.55 -7.54
C THR A 133 -1.40 -1.93 -8.91
N LYS A 134 -2.49 -2.34 -9.53
CA LYS A 134 -2.99 -1.85 -10.81
C LYS A 134 -3.89 -0.63 -10.59
N VAL A 135 -3.84 0.28 -11.52
CA VAL A 135 -4.68 1.48 -11.58
C VAL A 135 -5.63 1.35 -12.75
N TYR A 136 -6.91 1.67 -12.51
CA TYR A 136 -7.97 1.54 -13.50
C TYR A 136 -8.67 2.87 -13.76
N SER A 137 -9.18 3.05 -14.98
CA SER A 137 -9.93 4.25 -15.37
C SER A 137 -11.42 4.21 -14.92
N GLY A 138 -11.85 3.10 -14.33
CA GLY A 138 -13.23 2.94 -13.85
C GLY A 138 -13.46 1.61 -13.13
N PRO A 139 -14.70 1.32 -12.74
CA PRO A 139 -15.09 0.08 -12.11
C PRO A 139 -14.90 -1.11 -13.08
N TYR A 140 -14.95 -2.30 -12.53
CA TYR A 140 -14.94 -3.52 -13.34
C TYR A 140 -16.21 -3.58 -14.21
N GLU A 141 -15.99 -3.71 -15.52
CA GLU A 141 -17.04 -3.99 -16.49
C GLU A 141 -16.62 -5.23 -17.30
N GLN A 142 -17.52 -6.21 -17.42
CA GLN A 142 -17.21 -7.45 -18.12
C GLN A 142 -16.83 -7.18 -19.58
N GLY A 143 -15.64 -7.60 -19.98
CA GLY A 143 -15.13 -7.44 -21.35
C GLY A 143 -14.52 -6.08 -21.66
N VAL A 144 -14.42 -5.19 -20.67
CA VAL A 144 -13.75 -3.89 -20.79
C VAL A 144 -12.41 -3.97 -20.06
N ASP A 145 -11.33 -3.80 -20.81
CA ASP A 145 -9.99 -3.59 -20.24
C ASP A 145 -9.83 -2.10 -19.95
N ASN A 146 -9.96 -1.75 -18.68
CA ASN A 146 -9.80 -0.38 -18.18
C ASN A 146 -8.55 -0.20 -17.31
N GLU A 147 -7.63 -1.19 -17.34
CA GLU A 147 -6.31 -1.05 -16.72
C GLU A 147 -5.50 0.03 -17.44
N VAL A 148 -4.91 0.93 -16.65
CA VAL A 148 -4.13 2.07 -17.16
C VAL A 148 -2.65 1.88 -16.90
N SER A 149 -2.30 1.45 -15.69
CA SER A 149 -0.92 1.26 -15.26
C SER A 149 -0.85 0.30 -14.09
N GLU A 150 0.35 -0.23 -13.86
CA GLU A 150 0.66 -1.09 -12.72
C GLU A 150 1.98 -0.63 -12.08
N GLY A 151 2.01 -0.61 -10.75
CA GLY A 151 3.26 -0.42 -10.00
C GLY A 151 4.15 -1.64 -10.11
N SER A 152 5.44 -1.49 -9.90
CA SER A 152 6.42 -2.56 -10.05
C SER A 152 6.19 -3.75 -9.10
N GLY A 153 5.56 -3.53 -7.94
CA GLY A 153 5.47 -4.53 -6.87
C GLY A 153 6.81 -4.96 -6.29
N ALA A 154 7.90 -4.31 -6.70
CA ALA A 154 9.23 -4.60 -6.20
C ALA A 154 9.32 -4.33 -4.69
N VAL A 155 10.14 -5.11 -3.99
CA VAL A 155 10.40 -4.91 -2.56
C VAL A 155 10.89 -3.49 -2.30
N GLY A 156 10.28 -2.83 -1.33
CA GLY A 156 10.58 -1.44 -0.97
C GLY A 156 9.94 -0.39 -1.88
N SER A 157 9.25 -0.77 -2.97
CA SER A 157 8.46 0.17 -3.76
C SER A 157 7.12 0.49 -3.09
N ALA A 158 6.48 1.59 -3.53
CA ALA A 158 5.23 2.05 -2.94
C ALA A 158 4.24 2.57 -3.98
N PHE A 159 2.96 2.50 -3.63
CA PHE A 159 1.85 3.14 -4.35
C PHE A 159 1.09 4.06 -3.40
N ILE A 160 0.86 5.32 -3.80
CA ILE A 160 0.19 6.34 -3.00
C ILE A 160 -0.95 6.94 -3.80
N PHE A 161 -2.13 7.02 -3.22
CA PHE A 161 -3.33 7.47 -3.90
C PHE A 161 -4.35 8.13 -2.96
N PRO A 162 -5.19 9.06 -3.47
CA PRO A 162 -6.29 9.63 -2.71
C PRO A 162 -7.47 8.65 -2.68
N CYS A 163 -8.21 8.63 -1.58
CA CYS A 163 -9.43 7.85 -1.43
C CYS A 163 -10.62 8.65 -1.97
N THR A 164 -10.96 8.45 -3.25
CA THR A 164 -12.04 9.16 -3.94
C THR A 164 -12.95 8.17 -4.66
N PRO A 165 -14.19 8.59 -5.06
CA PRO A 165 -15.08 7.75 -5.86
C PRO A 165 -14.50 7.29 -7.21
N HIS A 166 -13.40 7.89 -7.65
CA HIS A 166 -12.80 7.63 -8.97
C HIS A 166 -11.41 6.97 -8.88
N SER A 167 -10.86 6.74 -7.69
CA SER A 167 -9.54 6.15 -7.50
C SER A 167 -9.57 4.63 -7.55
N TYR A 168 -10.00 4.08 -8.69
CA TYR A 168 -10.08 2.63 -8.88
C TYR A 168 -8.71 1.99 -8.98
N HIS A 169 -8.49 0.99 -8.14
CA HIS A 169 -7.26 0.22 -8.07
C HIS A 169 -7.55 -1.23 -7.70
N GLY A 170 -6.56 -2.09 -7.84
CA GLY A 170 -6.69 -3.50 -7.50
C GLY A 170 -5.37 -4.23 -7.57
N THR A 171 -5.36 -5.51 -7.20
CA THR A 171 -4.19 -6.37 -7.31
C THR A 171 -4.62 -7.77 -7.70
N ASP A 172 -3.95 -8.34 -8.69
CA ASP A 172 -4.18 -9.70 -9.14
C ASP A 172 -3.22 -10.64 -8.40
N PHE A 173 -3.75 -11.44 -7.49
CA PHE A 173 -3.00 -12.44 -6.72
C PHE A 173 -3.03 -13.83 -7.35
N SER A 174 -3.50 -13.98 -8.57
CA SER A 174 -3.57 -15.29 -9.26
C SER A 174 -2.20 -15.93 -9.47
N SER A 175 -1.13 -15.13 -9.52
CA SER A 175 0.25 -15.59 -9.63
C SER A 175 0.85 -16.10 -8.32
N LEU A 176 0.23 -15.81 -7.18
CA LEU A 176 0.71 -16.28 -5.89
C LEU A 176 0.34 -17.73 -5.66
N THR A 177 1.31 -18.53 -5.21
CA THR A 177 1.08 -19.92 -4.81
C THR A 177 0.38 -19.99 -3.46
N GLN A 178 -0.15 -21.16 -3.11
CA GLN A 178 -0.84 -21.37 -1.84
C GLN A 178 0.02 -21.02 -0.62
N ASP A 179 1.32 -21.17 -0.72
CA ASP A 179 2.26 -20.89 0.36
C ASP A 179 2.84 -19.46 0.29
N SER A 180 2.53 -18.73 -0.78
CA SER A 180 2.97 -17.34 -0.96
C SER A 180 1.97 -16.38 -0.35
N LYS A 181 2.46 -15.43 0.43
CA LYS A 181 1.63 -14.42 1.06
C LYS A 181 2.28 -13.06 0.89
N ARG A 182 1.48 -12.10 0.45
CA ARG A 182 1.95 -10.73 0.28
C ARG A 182 1.83 -9.99 1.60
N ILE A 183 2.95 -9.52 2.12
CA ILE A 183 2.99 -8.59 3.25
C ILE A 183 3.28 -7.20 2.72
N ILE A 184 2.49 -6.24 3.13
CA ILE A 184 2.68 -4.83 2.83
C ILE A 184 2.68 -4.01 4.12
N ILE A 185 3.28 -2.82 4.07
CA ILE A 185 2.92 -1.75 5.00
C ILE A 185 1.78 -0.99 4.35
N ALA A 186 0.66 -0.90 5.05
CA ALA A 186 -0.44 -0.02 4.67
C ALA A 186 -0.45 1.19 5.60
N GLY A 187 -0.46 2.37 5.01
CA GLY A 187 -0.66 3.62 5.72
C GLY A 187 -1.93 4.31 5.23
N GLN A 188 -2.63 4.98 6.14
CA GLN A 188 -3.83 5.74 5.80
C GLN A 188 -3.89 7.06 6.58
N TRP A 189 -4.47 8.06 5.97
CA TRP A 189 -4.78 9.35 6.56
C TRP A 189 -6.28 9.59 6.55
N ASN A 190 -6.81 10.02 7.68
CA ASN A 190 -8.23 10.32 7.79
C ASN A 190 -8.59 11.68 7.13
N GLY A 191 -9.79 11.82 6.62
CA GLY A 191 -10.32 13.01 5.98
C GLY A 191 -11.23 13.86 6.88
#